data_fa162a3ec0baed53973cc564eb0988d4
#
_entry.id   fa162a3ec0baed53973cc564eb0988d4
#
_cell.length_a   1.000
_cell.length_b   1.000
_cell.length_c   1.000
_cell.angle_alpha   90.00
_cell.angle_beta   90.00
_cell.angle_gamma   90.00
#
_symmetry.space_group_name_H-M   'P 1'
#
loop_
_entity.id
_entity.type
_entity.pdbx_description
1 polymer ?
#
loop_
_entity_poly.entity_id
_entity_poly.type
_entity_poly.pdbx_seq_one_letter_code
_entity_poly.pdbx_strand_id
1 'polypeptide(L)'
;QQGGADEAPYLLIGRNAVREAIKNGRSIDRILVTKEQDGSLGEIVRMARDRNLVLRETDRRKLDELCMPFGHGGKTANHQGVVAYAAGVEYCTVGDILKSAREKGEDPFVIVLDGIEDPHNLGSIIRSAECAGAHGVVIGKRRSASVTAAAVKAAAGATEYMKVARVVNISGAIEELKRAKLWVAGADMHGTDMTKQGLNGPLALVI
;
A
#
# COMPACT_ATOMS: atom_id res chain seq x y z
N GLN A 1 12.12 19.24 1.14
CA GLN A 1 12.93 18.29 0.34
C GLN A 1 13.79 17.43 1.25
N GLN A 2 13.20 16.48 1.97
CA GLN A 2 13.91 15.50 2.83
C GLN A 2 13.42 14.05 2.58
N GLY A 3 12.99 13.73 1.36
CA GLY A 3 12.40 12.43 1.01
C GLY A 3 13.37 11.34 0.54
N GLY A 4 14.66 11.62 0.32
CA GLY A 4 15.52 10.71 -0.42
C GLY A 4 16.18 9.57 0.37
N ALA A 5 16.46 9.73 1.64
CA ALA A 5 17.20 8.74 2.45
C ALA A 5 16.30 7.69 3.12
N ASP A 6 15.07 8.04 3.44
CA ASP A 6 14.10 7.14 4.09
C ASP A 6 13.42 6.14 3.10
N GLU A 7 13.48 6.39 1.78
CA GLU A 7 12.92 5.51 0.74
C GLU A 7 13.89 4.40 0.27
N ALA A 8 15.15 4.47 0.66
CA ALA A 8 16.24 3.59 0.22
C ALA A 8 15.96 2.08 0.29
N PRO A 9 15.45 1.53 1.39
CA PRO A 9 15.28 0.08 1.52
C PRO A 9 14.19 -0.51 0.63
N TYR A 10 13.33 0.33 0.06
CA TYR A 10 12.18 -0.10 -0.74
C TYR A 10 12.32 0.19 -2.23
N LEU A 11 13.43 0.81 -2.65
CA LEU A 11 13.68 1.10 -4.06
C LEU A 11 14.43 -0.07 -4.73
N LEU A 12 13.80 -0.67 -5.72
CA LEU A 12 14.39 -1.72 -6.56
C LEU A 12 14.87 -1.09 -7.86
N ILE A 13 16.17 -1.13 -8.11
CA ILE A 13 16.79 -0.45 -9.24
C ILE A 13 17.26 -1.48 -10.27
N GLY A 14 16.83 -1.30 -11.52
CA GLY A 14 17.27 -2.09 -12.67
C GLY A 14 16.42 -3.32 -12.97
N ARG A 15 16.58 -3.82 -14.21
CA ARG A 15 15.72 -4.86 -14.80
C ARG A 15 15.72 -6.16 -14.00
N ASN A 16 16.87 -6.62 -13.54
CA ASN A 16 16.95 -7.88 -12.80
C ASN A 16 16.25 -7.82 -11.44
N ALA A 17 16.51 -6.76 -10.65
CA ALA A 17 15.89 -6.59 -9.34
C ALA A 17 14.35 -6.52 -9.43
N VAL A 18 13.83 -5.73 -10.38
CA VAL A 18 12.39 -5.59 -10.58
C VAL A 18 11.76 -6.88 -11.08
N ARG A 19 12.39 -7.58 -12.04
CA ARG A 19 11.90 -8.85 -12.57
C ARG A 19 11.82 -9.92 -11.48
N GLU A 20 12.86 -10.09 -10.68
CA GLU A 20 12.88 -11.05 -9.58
C GLU A 20 11.85 -10.73 -8.50
N ALA A 21 11.69 -9.46 -8.15
CA ALA A 21 10.65 -9.03 -7.21
C ALA A 21 9.24 -9.39 -7.71
N ILE A 22 8.96 -9.15 -9.01
CA ILE A 22 7.68 -9.54 -9.61
C ILE A 22 7.53 -11.08 -9.60
N LYS A 23 8.55 -11.84 -9.99
CA LYS A 23 8.50 -13.33 -10.00
C LYS A 23 8.21 -13.89 -8.63
N ASN A 24 8.89 -13.40 -7.61
CA ASN A 24 8.78 -13.87 -6.23
C ASN A 24 7.53 -13.36 -5.50
N GLY A 25 6.64 -12.62 -6.20
CA GLY A 25 5.39 -12.14 -5.60
C GLY A 25 5.58 -11.04 -4.56
N ARG A 26 6.75 -10.36 -4.53
CA ARG A 26 6.98 -9.26 -3.61
C ARG A 26 5.95 -8.15 -3.83
N SER A 27 5.41 -7.62 -2.75
CA SER A 27 4.48 -6.49 -2.81
C SER A 27 5.16 -5.26 -3.40
N ILE A 28 4.62 -4.75 -4.52
CA ILE A 28 5.13 -3.60 -5.25
C ILE A 28 4.04 -2.53 -5.30
N ASP A 29 4.37 -1.32 -4.88
CA ASP A 29 3.46 -0.19 -4.90
C ASP A 29 3.29 0.38 -6.29
N ARG A 30 4.40 0.59 -6.99
CA ARG A 30 4.43 1.13 -8.34
C ARG A 30 5.74 0.78 -9.04
N ILE A 31 5.69 0.75 -10.36
CA ILE A 31 6.85 0.59 -11.23
C ILE A 31 6.94 1.81 -12.14
N LEU A 32 8.09 2.45 -12.18
CA LEU A 32 8.42 3.50 -13.12
C LEU A 32 9.23 2.91 -14.27
N VAL A 33 8.79 3.16 -15.51
CA VAL A 33 9.46 2.69 -16.72
C VAL A 33 9.67 3.83 -17.71
N THR A 34 10.73 3.77 -18.50
CA THR A 34 10.90 4.67 -19.64
C THR A 34 9.90 4.33 -20.75
N LYS A 35 9.64 5.29 -21.64
CA LYS A 35 8.73 5.10 -22.78
C LYS A 35 9.21 4.04 -23.77
N GLU A 36 10.52 3.93 -23.95
CA GLU A 36 11.15 2.91 -24.80
C GLU A 36 11.13 1.56 -24.07
N GLN A 37 10.24 0.68 -24.49
CA GLN A 37 9.98 -0.61 -23.83
C GLN A 37 10.35 -1.77 -24.74
N ASP A 38 11.64 -1.91 -25.05
CA ASP A 38 12.18 -2.96 -25.88
C ASP A 38 12.74 -4.16 -25.08
N GLY A 39 12.82 -5.32 -25.69
CA GLY A 39 13.46 -6.51 -25.14
C GLY A 39 13.01 -6.87 -23.73
N SER A 40 13.96 -7.00 -22.80
CA SER A 40 13.69 -7.41 -21.42
C SER A 40 12.90 -6.39 -20.60
N LEU A 41 12.83 -5.12 -21.01
CA LEU A 41 11.97 -4.13 -20.38
C LEU A 41 10.50 -4.36 -20.75
N GLY A 42 10.23 -4.70 -22.02
CA GLY A 42 8.90 -5.09 -22.47
C GLY A 42 8.36 -6.33 -21.76
N GLU A 43 9.23 -7.31 -21.44
CA GLU A 43 8.87 -8.46 -20.63
C GLU A 43 8.42 -8.06 -19.21
N ILE A 44 9.17 -7.18 -18.55
CA ILE A 44 8.83 -6.66 -17.21
C ILE A 44 7.48 -5.94 -17.22
N VAL A 45 7.24 -5.11 -18.24
CA VAL A 45 5.95 -4.40 -18.41
C VAL A 45 4.78 -5.36 -18.57
N ARG A 46 4.95 -6.42 -19.37
CA ARG A 46 3.94 -7.46 -19.53
C ARG A 46 3.68 -8.17 -18.21
N MET A 47 4.70 -8.66 -17.52
CA MET A 47 4.58 -9.31 -16.21
C MET A 47 3.88 -8.43 -15.18
N ALA A 48 4.16 -7.14 -15.17
CA ALA A 48 3.53 -6.18 -14.27
C ALA A 48 2.04 -5.97 -14.60
N ARG A 49 1.67 -5.94 -15.91
CA ARG A 49 0.27 -5.87 -16.36
C ARG A 49 -0.51 -7.13 -15.98
N ASP A 50 0.05 -8.31 -16.21
CA ASP A 50 -0.56 -9.60 -15.88
C ASP A 50 -0.89 -9.72 -14.37
N ARG A 51 -0.10 -9.06 -13.52
CA ARG A 51 -0.32 -8.99 -12.07
C ARG A 51 -1.05 -7.74 -11.59
N ASN A 52 -1.59 -6.94 -12.50
CA ASN A 52 -2.29 -5.68 -12.19
C ASN A 52 -1.47 -4.72 -11.31
N LEU A 53 -0.14 -4.68 -11.48
CA LEU A 53 0.73 -3.74 -10.80
C LEU A 53 0.59 -2.33 -11.38
N VAL A 54 0.80 -1.32 -10.56
CA VAL A 54 0.73 0.08 -10.99
C VAL A 54 1.98 0.42 -11.79
N LEU A 55 1.81 0.64 -13.11
CA LEU A 55 2.84 1.10 -14.03
C LEU A 55 2.68 2.61 -14.30
N ARG A 56 3.77 3.35 -14.26
CA ARG A 56 3.83 4.74 -14.71
C ARG A 56 5.01 4.94 -15.65
N GLU A 57 4.74 5.53 -16.80
CA GLU A 57 5.79 5.98 -17.71
C GLU A 57 6.45 7.24 -17.17
N THR A 58 7.76 7.35 -17.33
CA THR A 58 8.56 8.50 -16.88
C THR A 58 9.73 8.74 -17.83
N ASP A 59 10.34 9.91 -17.73
CA ASP A 59 11.53 10.24 -18.48
C ASP A 59 12.78 9.63 -17.82
N ARG A 60 13.78 9.29 -18.64
CA ARG A 60 15.05 8.74 -18.17
C ARG A 60 15.74 9.63 -17.13
N ARG A 61 15.70 10.95 -17.34
CA ARG A 61 16.25 11.94 -16.41
C ARG A 61 15.68 11.80 -15.00
N LYS A 62 14.37 11.58 -14.88
CA LYS A 62 13.73 11.38 -13.58
C LYS A 62 14.17 10.09 -12.90
N LEU A 63 14.43 9.03 -13.66
CA LEU A 63 15.02 7.80 -13.11
C LEU A 63 16.47 8.01 -12.68
N ASP A 64 17.27 8.77 -13.44
CA ASP A 64 18.63 9.14 -13.07
C ASP A 64 18.65 9.93 -11.75
N GLU A 65 17.76 10.91 -11.60
CA GLU A 65 17.61 11.70 -10.37
C GLU A 65 17.25 10.83 -9.15
N LEU A 66 16.33 9.88 -9.32
CA LEU A 66 15.94 8.94 -8.27
C LEU A 66 17.05 7.97 -7.89
N CYS A 67 17.87 7.57 -8.85
CA CYS A 67 18.94 6.58 -8.66
C CYS A 67 20.29 7.21 -8.24
N MET A 68 20.41 8.54 -8.30
CA MET A 68 21.65 9.25 -7.96
C MET A 68 22.16 8.94 -6.53
N PRO A 69 21.30 8.91 -5.48
CA PRO A 69 21.73 8.60 -4.11
C PRO A 69 22.32 7.19 -3.92
N PHE A 70 22.02 6.27 -4.86
CA PHE A 70 22.42 4.85 -4.79
C PHE A 70 23.60 4.50 -5.68
N GLY A 71 24.16 5.49 -6.35
CA GLY A 71 25.33 5.35 -7.21
C GLY A 71 26.64 5.41 -6.44
N HIS A 72 27.72 5.00 -7.08
CA HIS A 72 29.07 5.07 -6.53
C HIS A 72 29.99 5.90 -7.45
N GLY A 73 30.92 6.66 -6.87
CA GLY A 73 31.92 7.41 -7.62
C GLY A 73 31.34 8.51 -8.51
N GLY A 74 30.27 9.19 -8.07
CA GLY A 74 29.62 10.27 -8.82
C GLY A 74 28.78 9.82 -10.02
N LYS A 75 28.58 8.51 -10.19
CA LYS A 75 27.69 7.94 -11.21
C LYS A 75 26.39 7.49 -10.57
N THR A 76 25.25 7.68 -11.26
CA THR A 76 23.95 7.14 -10.88
C THR A 76 23.95 5.61 -10.88
N ALA A 77 23.18 4.99 -9.98
CA ALA A 77 22.96 3.55 -10.07
C ALA A 77 22.26 3.20 -11.39
N ASN A 78 22.70 2.11 -12.02
CA ASN A 78 22.23 1.74 -13.36
C ASN A 78 20.79 1.18 -13.31
N HIS A 79 19.81 2.03 -13.54
CA HIS A 79 18.38 1.66 -13.52
C HIS A 79 17.90 0.94 -14.79
N GLN A 80 18.66 0.97 -15.89
CA GLN A 80 18.31 0.25 -17.14
C GLN A 80 16.89 0.53 -17.67
N GLY A 81 16.35 1.71 -17.39
CA GLY A 81 15.00 2.13 -17.80
C GLY A 81 13.86 1.70 -16.86
N VAL A 82 14.15 1.11 -15.71
CA VAL A 82 13.12 0.68 -14.74
C VAL A 82 13.56 0.82 -13.30
N VAL A 83 12.60 1.27 -12.47
CA VAL A 83 12.70 1.31 -11.01
C VAL A 83 11.36 0.90 -10.43
N ALA A 84 11.36 0.13 -9.35
CA ALA A 84 10.13 -0.21 -8.63
C ALA A 84 10.22 0.20 -7.16
N TYR A 85 9.10 0.65 -6.63
CA TYR A 85 8.92 0.88 -5.21
C TYR A 85 8.29 -0.37 -4.60
N ALA A 86 9.02 -1.09 -3.77
CA ALA A 86 8.47 -2.16 -2.96
C ALA A 86 7.62 -1.59 -1.83
N ALA A 87 6.55 -2.27 -1.48
CA ALA A 87 5.74 -1.91 -0.32
C ALA A 87 6.49 -2.19 0.99
N GLY A 88 6.17 -1.41 2.01
CA GLY A 88 6.70 -1.59 3.37
C GLY A 88 6.05 -2.75 4.11
N VAL A 89 5.00 -3.35 3.54
CA VAL A 89 4.26 -4.51 4.09
C VAL A 89 3.89 -5.47 2.97
N GLU A 90 3.58 -6.70 3.31
CA GLU A 90 2.88 -7.59 2.41
C GLU A 90 1.39 -7.27 2.44
N TYR A 91 0.86 -6.84 1.29
CA TYR A 91 -0.58 -6.60 1.17
C TYR A 91 -1.34 -7.92 1.12
N CYS A 92 -2.49 -7.93 1.78
CA CYS A 92 -3.41 -9.05 1.82
C CYS A 92 -4.75 -8.71 1.11
N THR A 93 -5.69 -9.62 1.15
CA THR A 93 -7.07 -9.41 0.71
C THR A 93 -7.98 -9.02 1.87
N VAL A 94 -9.17 -8.47 1.59
CA VAL A 94 -10.23 -8.25 2.61
C VAL A 94 -10.61 -9.58 3.27
N GLY A 95 -10.68 -10.67 2.48
CA GLY A 95 -10.93 -12.01 3.00
C GLY A 95 -9.91 -12.49 4.03
N ASP A 96 -8.62 -12.14 3.87
CA ASP A 96 -7.56 -12.48 4.84
C ASP A 96 -7.72 -11.72 6.16
N ILE A 97 -8.21 -10.48 6.12
CA ILE A 97 -8.54 -9.70 7.33
C ILE A 97 -9.70 -10.38 8.06
N LEU A 98 -10.77 -10.71 7.36
CA LEU A 98 -11.94 -11.37 7.93
C LEU A 98 -11.61 -12.78 8.48
N LYS A 99 -10.72 -13.49 7.81
CA LYS A 99 -10.21 -14.78 8.27
C LYS A 99 -9.45 -14.63 9.59
N SER A 100 -8.60 -13.61 9.71
CA SER A 100 -7.82 -13.33 10.92
C SER A 100 -8.73 -13.08 12.14
N ALA A 101 -9.82 -12.32 11.97
CA ALA A 101 -10.80 -12.11 13.06
C ALA A 101 -11.45 -13.43 13.50
N ARG A 102 -11.89 -14.25 12.53
CA ARG A 102 -12.48 -15.56 12.83
C ARG A 102 -11.53 -16.50 13.56
N GLU A 103 -10.24 -16.53 13.17
CA GLU A 103 -9.23 -17.35 13.81
C GLU A 103 -8.98 -16.94 15.27
N LYS A 104 -9.17 -15.64 15.59
CA LYS A 104 -9.12 -15.13 16.96
C LYS A 104 -10.42 -15.34 17.75
N GLY A 105 -11.51 -15.74 17.10
CA GLY A 105 -12.84 -15.84 17.71
C GLY A 105 -13.45 -14.47 18.06
N GLU A 106 -13.04 -13.42 17.35
CA GLU A 106 -13.44 -12.04 17.58
C GLU A 106 -14.35 -11.53 16.46
N ASP A 107 -15.23 -10.58 16.79
CA ASP A 107 -16.00 -9.85 15.79
C ASP A 107 -15.06 -9.00 14.92
N PRO A 108 -15.15 -9.09 13.58
CA PRO A 108 -14.23 -8.34 12.72
C PRO A 108 -14.43 -6.83 12.86
N PHE A 109 -13.34 -6.13 13.16
CA PHE A 109 -13.25 -4.67 13.12
C PHE A 109 -12.25 -4.25 12.04
N VAL A 110 -12.74 -3.50 11.04
CA VAL A 110 -11.97 -3.14 9.84
C VAL A 110 -12.02 -1.63 9.63
N ILE A 111 -10.88 -1.00 9.41
CA ILE A 111 -10.79 0.41 9.01
C ILE A 111 -10.70 0.48 7.49
N VAL A 112 -11.53 1.30 6.86
CA VAL A 112 -11.52 1.53 5.41
C VAL A 112 -11.15 2.97 5.15
N LEU A 113 -10.06 3.19 4.39
CA LEU A 113 -9.56 4.53 4.10
C LEU A 113 -9.91 4.95 2.67
N ASP A 114 -10.67 6.04 2.54
CA ASP A 114 -11.03 6.61 1.25
C ASP A 114 -10.41 8.00 1.09
N GLY A 115 -9.47 8.12 0.17
CA GLY A 115 -8.82 9.39 -0.14
C GLY A 115 -7.70 9.83 0.81
N ILE A 116 -7.18 8.96 1.67
CA ILE A 116 -6.00 9.26 2.48
C ILE A 116 -4.75 9.20 1.60
N GLU A 117 -4.18 10.34 1.23
CA GLU A 117 -3.06 10.44 0.28
C GLU A 117 -1.69 10.66 0.96
N ASP A 118 -1.66 11.14 2.20
CA ASP A 118 -0.43 11.36 2.95
C ASP A 118 0.04 10.08 3.67
N PRO A 119 1.29 9.59 3.41
CA PRO A 119 1.84 8.42 4.09
C PRO A 119 1.96 8.58 5.61
N HIS A 120 2.20 9.78 6.14
CA HIS A 120 2.27 10.00 7.59
C HIS A 120 0.90 9.82 8.24
N ASN A 121 -0.16 10.32 7.60
CA ASN A 121 -1.54 10.11 8.06
C ASN A 121 -1.89 8.62 8.00
N LEU A 122 -1.57 7.93 6.90
CA LEU A 122 -1.76 6.49 6.78
C LEU A 122 -1.07 5.73 7.92
N GLY A 123 0.20 6.02 8.19
CA GLY A 123 0.95 5.37 9.28
C GLY A 123 0.34 5.63 10.65
N SER A 124 -0.09 6.86 10.93
CA SER A 124 -0.75 7.24 12.18
C SER A 124 -2.09 6.53 12.36
N ILE A 125 -2.86 6.37 11.28
CA ILE A 125 -4.13 5.64 11.30
C ILE A 125 -3.88 4.15 11.53
N ILE A 126 -2.90 3.54 10.86
CA ILE A 126 -2.53 2.13 11.09
C ILE A 126 -2.17 1.89 12.55
N ARG A 127 -1.39 2.79 13.16
CA ARG A 127 -1.05 2.72 14.59
C ARG A 127 -2.29 2.81 15.48
N SER A 128 -3.18 3.77 15.22
CA SER A 128 -4.40 3.95 15.99
C SER A 128 -5.35 2.75 15.82
N ALA A 129 -5.46 2.20 14.63
CA ALA A 129 -6.25 1.02 14.32
C ALA A 129 -5.74 -0.22 15.09
N GLU A 130 -4.43 -0.41 15.14
CA GLU A 130 -3.81 -1.50 15.92
C GLU A 130 -4.12 -1.35 17.40
N CYS A 131 -3.91 -0.16 17.98
CA CYS A 131 -4.22 0.11 19.39
C CYS A 131 -5.71 -0.05 19.73
N ALA A 132 -6.60 0.18 18.74
CA ALA A 132 -8.05 0.01 18.89
C ALA A 132 -8.51 -1.45 18.69
N GLY A 133 -7.60 -2.38 18.40
CA GLY A 133 -7.93 -3.79 18.18
C GLY A 133 -8.53 -4.08 16.81
N ALA A 134 -8.31 -3.22 15.80
CA ALA A 134 -8.77 -3.51 14.45
C ALA A 134 -8.00 -4.71 13.85
N HIS A 135 -8.68 -5.52 13.06
CA HIS A 135 -8.14 -6.71 12.40
C HIS A 135 -7.41 -6.38 11.10
N GLY A 136 -7.65 -5.21 10.53
CA GLY A 136 -6.98 -4.75 9.33
C GLY A 136 -7.45 -3.39 8.85
N VAL A 137 -6.64 -2.86 7.92
CA VAL A 137 -6.88 -1.59 7.25
C VAL A 137 -7.02 -1.84 5.76
N VAL A 138 -8.03 -1.26 5.12
CA VAL A 138 -8.25 -1.33 3.67
C VAL A 138 -7.89 0.00 3.04
N ILE A 139 -7.02 -0.02 2.02
CA ILE A 139 -6.58 1.16 1.26
C ILE A 139 -6.84 0.99 -0.23
N GLY A 140 -6.96 2.09 -0.95
CA GLY A 140 -7.08 2.08 -2.41
C GLY A 140 -5.74 1.85 -3.13
N LYS A 141 -5.77 1.29 -4.34
CA LYS A 141 -4.59 1.22 -5.25
C LYS A 141 -4.27 2.56 -5.91
N ARG A 142 -5.26 3.45 -6.04
CA ARG A 142 -5.14 4.75 -6.70
C ARG A 142 -5.75 5.80 -5.80
N ARG A 143 -5.25 7.05 -5.89
CA ARG A 143 -5.71 8.19 -5.06
C ARG A 143 -5.67 7.85 -3.56
N SER A 144 -4.62 7.17 -3.15
CA SER A 144 -4.42 6.73 -1.77
C SER A 144 -2.93 6.59 -1.51
N ALA A 145 -2.50 6.85 -0.30
CA ALA A 145 -1.15 6.57 0.15
C ALA A 145 -0.87 5.07 0.11
N SER A 146 0.36 4.71 -0.20
CA SER A 146 0.89 3.35 -0.02
C SER A 146 1.64 3.25 1.31
N VAL A 147 1.83 2.04 1.82
CA VAL A 147 2.63 1.81 3.02
C VAL A 147 4.12 1.90 2.65
N THR A 148 4.58 3.14 2.49
CA THR A 148 5.99 3.49 2.22
C THR A 148 6.82 3.46 3.50
N ALA A 149 8.14 3.67 3.39
CA ALA A 149 9.03 3.82 4.54
C ALA A 149 8.54 4.93 5.51
N ALA A 150 8.03 6.04 4.98
CA ALA A 150 7.47 7.13 5.79
C ALA A 150 6.23 6.67 6.58
N ALA A 151 5.33 5.89 5.96
CA ALA A 151 4.17 5.32 6.63
C ALA A 151 4.58 4.29 7.71
N VAL A 152 5.55 3.41 7.41
CA VAL A 152 6.11 2.44 8.38
C VAL A 152 6.69 3.15 9.59
N LYS A 153 7.47 4.22 9.37
CA LYS A 153 8.06 5.03 10.45
C LYS A 153 6.98 5.71 11.31
N ALA A 154 5.95 6.29 10.68
CA ALA A 154 4.83 6.91 11.40
C ALA A 154 3.97 5.90 12.16
N ALA A 155 3.86 4.68 11.67
CA ALA A 155 3.13 3.59 12.31
C ALA A 155 3.84 3.02 13.56
N ALA A 156 5.12 3.37 13.80
CA ALA A 156 5.88 3.02 15.01
C ALA A 156 5.83 1.52 15.37
N GLY A 157 5.95 0.65 14.37
CA GLY A 157 5.95 -0.81 14.52
C GLY A 157 4.59 -1.49 14.33
N ALA A 158 3.48 -0.74 14.31
CA ALA A 158 2.14 -1.34 14.12
C ALA A 158 1.97 -2.09 12.79
N THR A 159 2.77 -1.76 11.78
CA THR A 159 2.78 -2.44 10.48
C THR A 159 3.20 -3.92 10.54
N GLU A 160 3.88 -4.33 11.60
CA GLU A 160 4.29 -5.74 11.81
C GLU A 160 3.09 -6.63 12.20
N TYR A 161 2.06 -6.03 12.78
CA TYR A 161 0.90 -6.74 13.33
C TYR A 161 -0.37 -6.50 12.52
N MET A 162 -0.50 -5.30 11.93
CA MET A 162 -1.69 -4.88 11.22
C MET A 162 -1.73 -5.40 9.79
N LYS A 163 -2.77 -6.15 9.44
CA LYS A 163 -3.03 -6.55 8.05
C LYS A 163 -3.49 -5.35 7.24
N VAL A 164 -2.88 -5.15 6.07
CA VAL A 164 -3.28 -4.09 5.14
C VAL A 164 -3.74 -4.70 3.82
N ALA A 165 -5.03 -4.52 3.51
CA ALA A 165 -5.58 -4.90 2.22
C ALA A 165 -5.53 -3.73 1.23
N ARG A 166 -5.07 -3.99 0.01
CA ARG A 166 -4.97 -2.98 -1.04
C ARG A 166 -5.90 -3.30 -2.20
N VAL A 167 -6.98 -2.53 -2.33
CA VAL A 167 -8.07 -2.80 -3.25
C VAL A 167 -8.11 -1.85 -4.45
N VAL A 168 -8.65 -2.31 -5.56
CA VAL A 168 -8.82 -1.46 -6.77
C VAL A 168 -9.97 -0.48 -6.58
N ASN A 169 -11.02 -0.89 -5.85
CA ASN A 169 -12.25 -0.14 -5.64
C ASN A 169 -12.70 -0.24 -4.19
N ILE A 170 -12.72 0.89 -3.49
CA ILE A 170 -13.16 1.00 -2.09
C ILE A 170 -14.63 0.63 -1.95
N SER A 171 -15.50 1.11 -2.84
CA SER A 171 -16.93 0.77 -2.80
C SER A 171 -17.16 -0.73 -2.94
N GLY A 172 -16.40 -1.41 -3.80
CA GLY A 172 -16.44 -2.87 -3.94
C GLY A 172 -16.01 -3.60 -2.66
N ALA A 173 -14.99 -3.10 -1.97
CA ALA A 173 -14.54 -3.65 -0.69
C ALA A 173 -15.59 -3.43 0.42
N ILE A 174 -16.26 -2.27 0.44
CA ILE A 174 -17.38 -2.01 1.37
C ILE A 174 -18.51 -3.00 1.14
N GLU A 175 -18.89 -3.27 -0.11
CA GLU A 175 -19.91 -4.27 -0.43
C GLU A 175 -19.50 -5.70 -0.04
N GLU A 176 -18.22 -6.04 -0.14
CA GLU A 176 -17.67 -7.31 0.35
C GLU A 176 -17.84 -7.42 1.88
N LEU A 177 -17.49 -6.36 2.62
CA LEU A 177 -17.63 -6.30 4.08
C LEU A 177 -19.09 -6.39 4.51
N LYS A 178 -20.04 -5.71 3.82
CA LYS A 178 -21.49 -5.83 4.06
C LYS A 178 -21.99 -7.25 3.84
N ARG A 179 -21.55 -7.92 2.76
CA ARG A 179 -21.89 -9.34 2.52
C ARG A 179 -21.36 -10.25 3.62
N ALA A 180 -20.24 -9.92 4.21
CA ALA A 180 -19.69 -10.60 5.38
C ALA A 180 -20.39 -10.22 6.70
N LYS A 181 -21.50 -9.44 6.63
CA LYS A 181 -22.34 -9.04 7.76
C LYS A 181 -21.73 -8.02 8.71
N LEU A 182 -20.74 -7.23 8.26
CA LEU A 182 -20.28 -6.08 9.02
C LEU A 182 -21.24 -4.90 8.86
N TRP A 183 -21.48 -4.21 9.95
CA TRP A 183 -22.03 -2.86 9.92
C TRP A 183 -21.02 -1.91 9.32
N VAL A 184 -21.48 -0.98 8.49
CA VAL A 184 -20.59 0.02 7.88
C VAL A 184 -20.98 1.39 8.41
N ALA A 185 -20.05 2.04 9.11
CA ALA A 185 -20.18 3.40 9.61
C ALA A 185 -19.18 4.30 8.91
N GLY A 186 -19.60 5.49 8.47
CA GLY A 186 -18.72 6.53 7.91
C GLY A 186 -18.42 7.60 8.96
N ALA A 187 -17.17 8.02 9.07
CA ALA A 187 -16.80 9.18 9.86
C ALA A 187 -17.11 10.46 9.05
N ASP A 188 -17.91 11.35 9.62
CA ASP A 188 -18.30 12.62 9.02
C ASP A 188 -18.38 13.72 10.08
N MET A 189 -17.94 14.95 9.75
CA MET A 189 -17.96 16.09 10.68
C MET A 189 -19.39 16.53 11.05
N HIS A 190 -20.38 16.15 10.26
CA HIS A 190 -21.81 16.42 10.54
C HIS A 190 -22.53 15.18 11.09
N GLY A 191 -21.77 14.12 11.37
CA GLY A 191 -22.28 12.88 11.91
C GLY A 191 -22.70 13.00 13.39
N THR A 192 -23.19 11.89 13.94
CA THR A 192 -23.50 11.80 15.36
C THR A 192 -22.25 11.34 16.13
N ASP A 193 -22.09 11.83 17.35
CA ASP A 193 -21.01 11.41 18.25
C ASP A 193 -20.95 9.88 18.37
N MET A 194 -19.82 9.29 18.01
CA MET A 194 -19.65 7.85 17.97
C MET A 194 -19.84 7.17 19.33
N THR A 195 -19.58 7.88 20.42
CA THR A 195 -19.79 7.35 21.79
C THR A 195 -21.25 7.13 22.14
N LYS A 196 -22.16 7.76 21.38
CA LYS A 196 -23.61 7.64 21.51
C LYS A 196 -24.22 6.64 20.51
N GLN A 197 -23.40 6.08 19.62
CA GLN A 197 -23.80 5.05 18.67
C GLN A 197 -23.49 3.68 19.26
N GLY A 198 -24.41 2.77 19.21
CA GLY A 198 -24.17 1.38 19.63
C GLY A 198 -23.32 0.61 18.60
N LEU A 199 -22.07 1.03 18.38
CA LEU A 199 -21.15 0.40 17.44
C LEU A 199 -20.55 -0.90 18.00
N ASN A 200 -21.42 -1.84 18.35
CA ASN A 200 -21.05 -3.16 18.88
C ASN A 200 -21.11 -4.21 17.79
N GLY A 201 -20.26 -5.25 17.89
CA GLY A 201 -20.22 -6.36 16.93
C GLY A 201 -19.38 -6.07 15.68
N PRO A 202 -19.59 -6.85 14.60
CA PRO A 202 -18.79 -6.74 13.38
C PRO A 202 -18.91 -5.37 12.73
N LEU A 203 -17.80 -4.63 12.60
CA LEU A 203 -17.79 -3.22 12.18
C LEU A 203 -16.75 -2.94 11.09
N ALA A 204 -17.14 -2.16 10.09
CA ALA A 204 -16.24 -1.48 9.17
C ALA A 204 -16.42 0.04 9.33
N LEU A 205 -15.36 0.73 9.75
CA LEU A 205 -15.34 2.18 9.89
C LEU A 205 -14.64 2.80 8.68
N VAL A 206 -15.35 3.64 7.94
CA VAL A 206 -14.84 4.38 6.77
C VAL A 206 -14.40 5.77 7.20
N ILE A 207 -13.19 6.16 6.81
CA ILE A 207 -12.56 7.46 7.13
C ILE A 207 -12.08 8.12 5.85
#